data_cbc5916a84fd398dc79981685d5efe4b
#
_entry.id   cbc5916a84fd398dc79981685d5efe4b
#
_cell.length_a   1.000
_cell.length_b   1.000
_cell.length_c   1.000
_cell.angle_alpha   90.00
_cell.angle_beta   90.00
_cell.angle_gamma   90.00
#
_symmetry.space_group_name_H-M   'P 1'
#
loop_
_entity.id
_entity.type
_entity.pdbx_description
1 polymer ?
#
loop_
_entity_poly.entity_id
_entity_poly.type
_entity_poly.pdbx_seq_one_letter_code
_entity_poly.pdbx_strand_id
1 'polypeptide(L)'
;MSGDKQHFIPQFLLRNFAVRKGNKPAKVFVYPKDRVAFRTSTSNIAAERHFYSQPSNDGKITLDDEITKFENRIAEAINTITKASADEYLDRNQVAEVVAHFTIRQATFRHIAFQAFDKISGIADTTFTDERKAWTAFGLHHDRASGMILEGFEKLYDEHRVSLQNKGFFSKEAFVEFAFAWTKENFSRNFSNTRSQTETLLKELKKFAAEVPRKSHLKALGQGLAPTPRVEPLAKMNWVIQTFKENQLILPDCIAV
;
A
#
# COMPACT_ATOMS: atom_id res chain seq x y z
N MET A 1 -26.11 5.24 4.31
CA MET A 1 -25.77 4.55 3.04
C MET A 1 -24.66 5.34 2.39
N SER A 2 -23.48 4.76 2.27
CA SER A 2 -22.37 5.39 1.56
C SER A 2 -22.75 5.50 0.07
N GLY A 3 -22.52 6.68 -0.53
CA GLY A 3 -22.77 6.86 -1.95
C GLY A 3 -21.80 6.05 -2.80
N ASP A 4 -22.19 5.66 -4.01
CA ASP A 4 -21.31 4.93 -4.95
C ASP A 4 -20.00 5.67 -5.21
N LYS A 5 -19.99 6.99 -5.07
CA LYS A 5 -18.86 7.88 -5.35
C LYS A 5 -18.17 8.29 -4.05
N GLN A 6 -16.96 7.78 -3.86
CA GLN A 6 -16.17 7.94 -2.65
C GLN A 6 -14.97 8.83 -2.90
N HIS A 7 -14.82 9.87 -2.07
CA HIS A 7 -13.77 10.87 -2.23
C HIS A 7 -12.48 10.47 -1.52
N PHE A 8 -11.35 10.38 -2.25
CA PHE A 8 -10.03 10.22 -1.65
C PHE A 8 -9.43 11.54 -1.15
N ILE A 9 -9.90 12.69 -1.65
CA ILE A 9 -9.74 13.99 -1.00
C ILE A 9 -11.10 14.41 -0.44
N PRO A 10 -11.22 14.66 0.88
CA PRO A 10 -12.51 15.01 1.49
C PRO A 10 -13.14 16.25 0.85
N GLN A 11 -14.44 16.21 0.64
CA GLN A 11 -15.16 17.32 0.02
C GLN A 11 -15.05 18.64 0.81
N PHE A 12 -15.00 18.57 2.16
CA PHE A 12 -14.88 19.78 2.96
C PHE A 12 -13.53 20.49 2.70
N LEU A 13 -12.45 19.72 2.47
CA LEU A 13 -11.16 20.27 2.09
C LEU A 13 -11.21 20.90 0.69
N LEU A 14 -11.78 20.21 -0.30
CA LEU A 14 -11.97 20.75 -1.65
C LEU A 14 -12.79 22.04 -1.67
N ARG A 15 -13.77 22.18 -0.75
CA ARG A 15 -14.60 23.39 -0.65
C ARG A 15 -13.80 24.63 -0.24
N ASN A 16 -12.67 24.48 0.45
CA ASN A 16 -11.79 25.60 0.82
C ASN A 16 -11.12 26.21 -0.43
N PHE A 17 -10.95 25.45 -1.50
CA PHE A 17 -10.41 25.91 -2.78
C PHE A 17 -11.50 26.28 -3.79
N ALA A 18 -12.76 26.23 -3.39
CA ALA A 18 -13.85 26.42 -4.32
C ALA A 18 -14.32 27.88 -4.39
N VAL A 19 -14.52 28.34 -5.62
CA VAL A 19 -15.19 29.62 -5.88
C VAL A 19 -16.70 29.41 -5.80
N ARG A 20 -17.36 30.07 -4.86
CA ARG A 20 -18.81 30.09 -4.73
C ARG A 20 -19.39 31.35 -5.39
N LYS A 21 -20.43 31.21 -6.20
CA LYS A 21 -21.21 32.31 -6.74
C LYS A 21 -22.69 32.13 -6.34
N GLY A 22 -23.11 32.81 -5.29
CA GLY A 22 -24.47 32.71 -4.75
C GLY A 22 -24.81 31.28 -4.32
N ASN A 23 -26.02 30.81 -4.61
CA ASN A 23 -26.53 29.48 -4.27
C ASN A 23 -26.07 28.35 -5.19
N LYS A 24 -25.14 28.62 -6.13
CA LYS A 24 -24.64 27.61 -7.06
C LYS A 24 -23.67 26.66 -6.37
N PRO A 25 -23.59 25.39 -6.83
CA PRO A 25 -22.61 24.43 -6.31
C PRO A 25 -21.19 24.98 -6.35
N ALA A 26 -20.45 24.71 -5.30
CA ALA A 26 -19.03 25.09 -5.20
C ALA A 26 -18.23 24.46 -6.34
N LYS A 27 -17.49 25.28 -7.09
CA LYS A 27 -16.68 24.84 -8.22
C LYS A 27 -15.21 25.12 -7.97
N VAL A 28 -14.35 24.18 -8.39
CA VAL A 28 -12.90 24.27 -8.33
C VAL A 28 -12.31 24.27 -9.73
N PHE A 29 -11.14 24.88 -9.88
CA PHE A 29 -10.32 24.70 -11.07
C PHE A 29 -9.45 23.47 -10.91
N VAL A 30 -9.37 22.67 -11.97
CA VAL A 30 -8.53 21.47 -12.05
C VAL A 30 -7.48 21.70 -13.12
N TYR A 31 -6.22 21.44 -12.77
CA TYR A 31 -5.05 21.59 -13.63
C TYR A 31 -4.44 20.22 -13.90
N PRO A 32 -4.94 19.43 -14.86
CA PRO A 32 -4.36 18.14 -15.19
C PRO A 32 -2.98 18.32 -15.82
N LYS A 33 -2.05 17.41 -15.57
CA LYS A 33 -0.68 17.45 -16.09
C LYS A 33 -0.62 17.57 -17.63
N ASP A 34 -1.49 16.81 -18.30
CA ASP A 34 -1.42 16.62 -19.77
C ASP A 34 -2.68 17.11 -20.49
N ARG A 35 -3.48 17.99 -19.87
CA ARG A 35 -4.75 18.48 -20.44
C ARG A 35 -4.98 19.95 -20.07
N VAL A 36 -5.89 20.57 -20.81
CA VAL A 36 -6.31 21.96 -20.53
C VAL A 36 -7.03 22.01 -19.17
N ALA A 37 -6.72 23.06 -18.40
CA ALA A 37 -7.41 23.33 -17.14
C ALA A 37 -8.93 23.48 -17.35
N PHE A 38 -9.69 22.96 -16.45
CA PHE A 38 -11.17 23.02 -16.50
C PHE A 38 -11.76 23.31 -15.13
N ARG A 39 -13.02 23.76 -15.12
CA ARG A 39 -13.76 24.06 -13.93
C ARG A 39 -14.89 23.05 -13.70
N THR A 40 -14.97 22.49 -12.51
CA THR A 40 -15.98 21.48 -12.17
C THR A 40 -16.46 21.58 -10.72
N SER A 41 -17.54 20.86 -10.37
CA SER A 41 -18.00 20.75 -8.99
C SER A 41 -17.03 19.92 -8.14
N THR A 42 -16.90 20.27 -6.85
CA THR A 42 -16.14 19.49 -5.87
C THR A 42 -16.62 18.04 -5.76
N SER A 43 -17.88 17.76 -6.08
CA SER A 43 -18.44 16.41 -6.10
C SER A 43 -17.94 15.54 -7.27
N ASN A 44 -17.30 16.13 -8.26
CA ASN A 44 -16.89 15.43 -9.49
C ASN A 44 -15.40 15.15 -9.58
N ILE A 45 -14.63 15.59 -8.60
CA ILE A 45 -13.17 15.39 -8.59
C ILE A 45 -12.72 14.67 -7.34
N ALA A 46 -11.51 14.11 -7.40
CA ALA A 46 -10.89 13.39 -6.30
C ALA A 46 -11.80 12.31 -5.69
N ALA A 47 -12.58 11.65 -6.55
CA ALA A 47 -13.50 10.61 -6.19
C ALA A 47 -13.51 9.49 -7.22
N GLU A 48 -13.66 8.28 -6.75
CA GLU A 48 -13.78 7.06 -7.55
C GLU A 48 -14.97 6.23 -7.06
N ARG A 49 -15.64 5.53 -7.97
CA ARG A 49 -16.71 4.63 -7.56
C ARG A 49 -16.15 3.45 -6.78
N HIS A 50 -16.77 3.15 -5.66
CA HIS A 50 -16.39 2.02 -4.80
C HIS A 50 -14.92 2.04 -4.36
N PHE A 51 -14.33 3.24 -4.15
CA PHE A 51 -12.93 3.37 -3.78
C PHE A 51 -12.60 2.68 -2.45
N TYR A 52 -13.48 2.81 -1.46
CA TYR A 52 -13.36 2.20 -0.12
C TYR A 52 -14.33 1.05 0.11
N SER A 53 -15.29 0.82 -0.80
CA SER A 53 -16.26 -0.24 -0.62
C SER A 53 -15.59 -1.59 -0.77
N GLN A 54 -15.57 -2.36 0.32
CA GLN A 54 -15.56 -3.82 0.25
C GLN A 54 -16.96 -4.27 0.61
N PRO A 55 -17.54 -5.29 -0.06
CA PRO A 55 -18.69 -5.96 0.46
C PRO A 55 -18.32 -6.45 1.87
N SER A 56 -18.93 -5.91 2.92
CA SER A 56 -18.79 -6.51 4.23
C SER A 56 -19.51 -7.85 4.19
N ASN A 57 -18.84 -8.92 4.57
CA ASN A 57 -19.44 -10.26 4.60
C ASN A 57 -20.63 -10.35 5.58
N ASP A 58 -20.82 -9.35 6.43
CA ASP A 58 -21.86 -9.30 7.46
C ASP A 58 -22.83 -8.11 7.32
N GLY A 59 -22.68 -7.27 6.30
CA GLY A 59 -23.62 -6.20 5.95
C GLY A 59 -23.73 -5.04 6.93
N LYS A 60 -22.88 -4.92 7.96
CA LYS A 60 -23.13 -4.00 9.08
C LYS A 60 -22.47 -2.65 9.00
N ILE A 61 -21.17 -2.55 8.74
CA ILE A 61 -20.46 -1.27 8.66
C ILE A 61 -19.44 -1.37 7.55
N THR A 62 -19.46 -0.42 6.62
CA THR A 62 -18.45 -0.35 5.55
C THR A 62 -17.24 0.46 6.03
N LEU A 63 -16.09 0.25 5.41
CA LEU A 63 -14.90 1.07 5.66
C LEU A 63 -15.19 2.57 5.38
N ASP A 64 -16.08 2.87 4.45
CA ASP A 64 -16.51 4.24 4.14
C ASP A 64 -17.29 4.89 5.31
N ASP A 65 -18.10 4.11 6.02
CA ASP A 65 -18.80 4.60 7.22
C ASP A 65 -17.81 4.89 8.36
N GLU A 66 -16.78 4.06 8.52
CA GLU A 66 -15.71 4.30 9.50
C GLU A 66 -14.86 5.51 9.13
N ILE A 67 -14.51 5.67 7.86
CA ILE A 67 -13.82 6.85 7.34
C ILE A 67 -14.64 8.10 7.60
N THR A 68 -15.97 8.06 7.36
CA THR A 68 -16.86 9.19 7.61
C THR A 68 -16.88 9.58 9.09
N LYS A 69 -16.94 8.62 9.99
CA LYS A 69 -16.84 8.89 11.44
C LYS A 69 -15.50 9.53 11.81
N PHE A 70 -14.43 9.02 11.24
CA PHE A 70 -13.09 9.59 11.46
C PHE A 70 -12.99 11.01 10.90
N GLU A 71 -13.52 11.27 9.70
CA GLU A 71 -13.56 12.61 9.10
C GLU A 71 -14.28 13.62 9.96
N ASN A 72 -15.40 13.23 10.56
CA ASN A 72 -16.14 14.11 11.49
C ASN A 72 -15.28 14.47 12.70
N ARG A 73 -14.46 13.55 13.21
CA ARG A 73 -13.53 13.80 14.32
C ARG A 73 -12.41 14.75 13.92
N ILE A 74 -11.79 14.54 12.77
CA ILE A 74 -10.68 15.39 12.31
C ILE A 74 -11.13 16.73 11.73
N ALA A 75 -12.42 16.89 11.39
CA ALA A 75 -12.96 18.15 10.88
C ALA A 75 -12.77 19.30 11.88
N GLU A 76 -12.90 19.03 13.18
CA GLU A 76 -12.65 20.01 14.23
C GLU A 76 -11.17 20.41 14.28
N ALA A 77 -10.25 19.44 14.23
CA ALA A 77 -8.81 19.69 14.16
C ALA A 77 -8.44 20.52 12.92
N ILE A 78 -9.02 20.22 11.76
CA ILE A 78 -8.80 21.00 10.54
C ILE A 78 -9.35 22.42 10.67
N ASN A 79 -10.52 22.62 11.28
CA ASN A 79 -11.04 23.94 11.54
C ASN A 79 -10.14 24.76 12.47
N THR A 80 -9.54 24.12 13.46
CA THR A 80 -8.54 24.75 14.35
C THR A 80 -7.30 25.14 13.56
N ILE A 81 -6.75 24.23 12.78
CA ILE A 81 -5.58 24.46 11.93
C ILE A 81 -5.83 25.60 10.92
N THR A 82 -6.99 25.65 10.29
CA THR A 82 -7.32 26.68 9.29
C THR A 82 -7.57 28.08 9.88
N LYS A 83 -7.81 28.17 11.17
CA LYS A 83 -7.98 29.45 11.90
C LYS A 83 -6.72 29.92 12.60
N ALA A 84 -5.71 29.09 12.68
CA ALA A 84 -4.46 29.43 13.34
C ALA A 84 -3.72 30.54 12.58
N SER A 85 -3.02 31.38 13.33
CA SER A 85 -2.24 32.49 12.80
C SER A 85 -0.94 32.02 12.17
N ALA A 86 -0.33 32.86 11.32
CA ALA A 86 1.02 32.61 10.83
C ALA A 86 1.99 32.43 11.99
N ASP A 87 2.91 31.49 11.85
CA ASP A 87 3.94 31.13 12.84
C ASP A 87 3.39 30.56 14.16
N GLU A 88 2.07 30.33 14.26
CA GLU A 88 1.47 29.68 15.42
C GLU A 88 1.86 28.18 15.47
N TYR A 89 2.28 27.71 16.63
CA TYR A 89 2.54 26.30 16.87
C TYR A 89 1.23 25.54 17.05
N LEU A 90 1.08 24.49 16.29
CA LEU A 90 -0.11 23.65 16.30
C LEU A 90 0.04 22.48 17.26
N ASP A 91 -1.09 21.95 17.74
CA ASP A 91 -1.10 20.68 18.47
C ASP A 91 -0.55 19.56 17.58
N ARG A 92 0.58 19.00 18.01
CA ARG A 92 1.34 18.01 17.23
C ARG A 92 0.55 16.75 16.95
N ASN A 93 -0.25 16.29 17.92
CA ASN A 93 -1.02 15.06 17.78
C ASN A 93 -2.17 15.26 16.80
N GLN A 94 -2.88 16.38 16.90
CA GLN A 94 -3.98 16.70 15.97
C GLN A 94 -3.47 16.82 14.54
N VAL A 95 -2.36 17.52 14.31
CA VAL A 95 -1.80 17.64 12.96
C VAL A 95 -1.30 16.30 12.47
N ALA A 96 -0.62 15.52 13.30
CA ALA A 96 -0.12 14.19 12.94
C ALA A 96 -1.25 13.23 12.54
N GLU A 97 -2.39 13.24 13.25
CA GLU A 97 -3.56 12.43 12.88
C GLU A 97 -4.13 12.85 11.52
N VAL A 98 -4.28 14.15 11.28
CA VAL A 98 -4.78 14.68 10.00
C VAL A 98 -3.85 14.30 8.85
N VAL A 99 -2.54 14.52 8.99
CA VAL A 99 -1.55 14.21 7.94
C VAL A 99 -1.46 12.72 7.68
N ALA A 100 -1.41 11.90 8.74
CA ALA A 100 -1.37 10.44 8.61
C ALA A 100 -2.61 9.90 7.85
N HIS A 101 -3.79 10.41 8.19
CA HIS A 101 -5.03 10.02 7.52
C HIS A 101 -5.02 10.38 6.04
N PHE A 102 -4.65 11.61 5.70
CA PHE A 102 -4.60 12.03 4.31
C PHE A 102 -3.55 11.28 3.50
N THR A 103 -2.39 10.99 4.08
CA THR A 103 -1.33 10.23 3.41
C THR A 103 -1.79 8.84 2.97
N ILE A 104 -2.52 8.12 3.84
CA ILE A 104 -2.99 6.77 3.51
C ILE A 104 -4.15 6.81 2.50
N ARG A 105 -4.95 7.87 2.56
CA ARG A 105 -6.17 7.98 1.76
C ARG A 105 -5.92 8.28 0.29
N GLN A 106 -4.72 8.69 -0.05
CA GLN A 106 -4.38 9.09 -1.42
C GLN A 106 -4.48 7.96 -2.43
N ALA A 107 -5.00 8.29 -3.62
CA ALA A 107 -4.98 7.39 -4.77
C ALA A 107 -3.54 6.99 -5.15
N THR A 108 -2.57 7.89 -4.96
CA THR A 108 -1.14 7.67 -5.16
C THR A 108 -0.61 6.50 -4.35
N PHE A 109 -1.06 6.30 -3.11
CA PHE A 109 -0.66 5.15 -2.29
C PHE A 109 -1.03 3.82 -2.96
N ARG A 110 -2.24 3.73 -3.53
CA ARG A 110 -2.68 2.57 -4.29
C ARG A 110 -1.84 2.36 -5.55
N HIS A 111 -1.51 3.45 -6.24
CA HIS A 111 -0.68 3.40 -7.43
C HIS A 111 0.75 2.92 -7.12
N ILE A 112 1.37 3.42 -6.07
CA ILE A 112 2.68 2.95 -5.59
C ILE A 112 2.64 1.46 -5.24
N ALA A 113 1.60 1.02 -4.52
CA ALA A 113 1.43 -0.39 -4.19
C ALA A 113 1.26 -1.26 -5.44
N PHE A 114 0.53 -0.76 -6.46
CA PHE A 114 0.40 -1.44 -7.75
C PHE A 114 1.74 -1.53 -8.49
N GLN A 115 2.49 -0.42 -8.59
CA GLN A 115 3.82 -0.42 -9.22
C GLN A 115 4.81 -1.35 -8.52
N ALA A 116 4.80 -1.37 -7.18
CA ALA A 116 5.63 -2.28 -6.40
C ALA A 116 5.26 -3.75 -6.68
N PHE A 117 3.97 -4.07 -6.70
CA PHE A 117 3.50 -5.42 -7.03
C PHE A 117 3.88 -5.83 -8.45
N ASP A 118 3.67 -4.95 -9.45
CA ASP A 118 4.03 -5.20 -10.84
C ASP A 118 5.54 -5.43 -11.00
N LYS A 119 6.36 -4.62 -10.34
CA LYS A 119 7.81 -4.80 -10.33
C LYS A 119 8.23 -6.13 -9.70
N ILE A 120 7.67 -6.50 -8.56
CA ILE A 120 7.96 -7.77 -7.88
C ILE A 120 7.52 -8.94 -8.76
N SER A 121 6.33 -8.87 -9.36
CA SER A 121 5.82 -9.89 -10.28
C SER A 121 6.68 -10.03 -11.52
N GLY A 122 7.19 -8.94 -12.07
CA GLY A 122 8.11 -8.94 -13.20
C GLY A 122 9.46 -9.57 -12.86
N ILE A 123 10.01 -9.26 -11.67
CA ILE A 123 11.25 -9.90 -11.19
C ILE A 123 11.01 -11.41 -11.00
N ALA A 124 9.91 -11.80 -10.37
CA ALA A 124 9.57 -13.21 -10.18
C ALA A 124 9.44 -13.94 -11.52
N ASP A 125 8.71 -13.35 -12.48
CA ASP A 125 8.53 -13.91 -13.82
C ASP A 125 9.89 -14.14 -14.50
N THR A 126 10.74 -13.12 -14.56
CA THR A 126 12.05 -13.21 -15.20
C THR A 126 13.03 -14.14 -14.48
N THR A 127 12.89 -14.28 -13.17
CA THR A 127 13.77 -15.14 -12.37
C THR A 127 13.35 -16.61 -12.50
N PHE A 128 12.07 -16.90 -12.35
CA PHE A 128 11.59 -18.28 -12.31
C PHE A 128 11.31 -18.90 -13.68
N THR A 129 11.39 -18.13 -14.77
CA THR A 129 11.33 -18.67 -16.15
C THR A 129 12.70 -18.87 -16.79
N ASP A 130 13.76 -18.32 -16.20
CA ASP A 130 15.15 -18.44 -16.64
C ASP A 130 15.96 -19.27 -15.63
N GLU A 131 16.46 -20.43 -16.08
CA GLU A 131 17.18 -21.37 -15.22
C GLU A 131 18.43 -20.75 -14.56
N ARG A 132 19.20 -19.94 -15.29
CA ARG A 132 20.41 -19.30 -14.75
C ARG A 132 20.07 -18.28 -13.69
N LYS A 133 19.03 -17.50 -13.92
CA LYS A 133 18.55 -16.51 -12.94
C LYS A 133 18.00 -17.19 -11.70
N ALA A 134 17.22 -18.24 -11.86
CA ALA A 134 16.73 -19.04 -10.74
C ALA A 134 17.88 -19.67 -9.96
N TRP A 135 18.86 -20.26 -10.64
CA TRP A 135 20.08 -20.77 -10.02
C TRP A 135 20.78 -19.74 -9.15
N THR A 136 20.97 -18.53 -9.68
CA THR A 136 21.58 -17.43 -8.96
C THR A 136 20.72 -16.93 -7.80
N ALA A 137 19.41 -16.77 -8.02
CA ALA A 137 18.46 -16.27 -7.01
C ALA A 137 18.35 -17.21 -5.80
N PHE A 138 18.44 -18.53 -6.03
CA PHE A 138 18.50 -19.53 -4.97
C PHE A 138 19.89 -19.67 -4.32
N GLY A 139 20.88 -18.89 -4.77
CA GLY A 139 22.24 -18.98 -4.22
C GLY A 139 22.94 -20.29 -4.47
N LEU A 140 22.52 -21.07 -5.49
CA LEU A 140 23.09 -22.38 -5.81
C LEU A 140 24.52 -22.31 -6.39
N HIS A 141 25.01 -21.11 -6.70
CA HIS A 141 26.39 -20.84 -7.08
C HIS A 141 27.36 -20.82 -5.89
N HIS A 142 26.86 -20.77 -4.67
CA HIS A 142 27.67 -20.84 -3.45
C HIS A 142 28.06 -22.29 -3.07
N ASP A 143 29.04 -22.44 -2.24
CA ASP A 143 29.49 -23.76 -1.73
C ASP A 143 28.55 -24.30 -0.64
N ARG A 144 27.86 -23.41 0.07
CA ARG A 144 26.91 -23.73 1.16
C ARG A 144 25.60 -23.03 0.99
N ALA A 145 24.56 -23.62 1.56
CA ALA A 145 23.24 -22.97 1.64
C ALA A 145 23.33 -21.66 2.42
N SER A 146 22.68 -20.62 1.90
CA SER A 146 22.62 -19.30 2.54
C SER A 146 21.28 -18.61 2.24
N GLY A 147 20.94 -17.57 3.00
CA GLY A 147 19.73 -16.77 2.79
C GLY A 147 18.45 -17.62 2.77
N MET A 148 17.57 -17.34 1.83
CA MET A 148 16.21 -17.92 1.75
C MET A 148 16.23 -19.45 1.61
N ILE A 149 17.22 -20.05 0.91
CA ILE A 149 17.26 -21.50 0.72
C ILE A 149 17.69 -22.21 2.00
N LEU A 150 18.59 -21.61 2.77
CA LEU A 150 18.96 -22.10 4.09
C LEU A 150 17.75 -22.10 5.03
N GLU A 151 17.07 -20.97 5.15
CA GLU A 151 15.85 -20.83 5.97
C GLU A 151 14.78 -21.84 5.56
N GLY A 152 14.62 -22.06 4.26
CA GLY A 152 13.65 -23.03 3.72
C GLY A 152 14.00 -24.48 4.14
N PHE A 153 15.24 -24.88 4.06
CA PHE A 153 15.68 -26.23 4.48
C PHE A 153 15.62 -26.41 6.00
N GLU A 154 16.00 -25.40 6.77
CA GLU A 154 15.87 -25.44 8.23
C GLU A 154 14.42 -25.62 8.67
N LYS A 155 13.52 -24.85 8.08
CA LYS A 155 12.09 -24.94 8.32
C LYS A 155 11.55 -26.30 7.93
N LEU A 156 11.94 -26.84 6.77
CA LEU A 156 11.53 -28.17 6.32
C LEU A 156 11.99 -29.25 7.29
N TYR A 157 13.22 -29.14 7.83
CA TYR A 157 13.71 -30.06 8.84
C TYR A 157 12.88 -29.99 10.13
N ASP A 158 12.59 -28.79 10.60
CA ASP A 158 11.83 -28.60 11.84
C ASP A 158 10.39 -29.14 11.72
N GLU A 159 9.73 -28.92 10.59
CA GLU A 159 8.37 -29.39 10.32
C GLU A 159 8.30 -30.92 10.16
N HIS A 160 9.37 -31.55 9.65
CA HIS A 160 9.38 -33.00 9.36
C HIS A 160 10.41 -33.77 10.17
N ARG A 161 10.85 -33.23 11.29
CA ARG A 161 11.97 -33.73 12.09
C ARG A 161 11.91 -35.23 12.37
N VAL A 162 10.77 -35.72 12.87
CA VAL A 162 10.62 -37.13 13.21
C VAL A 162 10.77 -38.04 11.99
N SER A 163 10.15 -37.66 10.87
CA SER A 163 10.25 -38.42 9.61
C SER A 163 11.66 -38.43 9.06
N LEU A 164 12.37 -37.30 9.15
CA LEU A 164 13.74 -37.16 8.66
C LEU A 164 14.74 -37.93 9.53
N GLN A 165 14.54 -37.95 10.86
CA GLN A 165 15.34 -38.75 11.78
C GLN A 165 15.18 -40.25 11.50
N ASN A 166 13.97 -40.71 11.21
CA ASN A 166 13.71 -42.08 10.79
C ASN A 166 14.39 -42.47 9.46
N LYS A 167 14.75 -41.46 8.63
CA LYS A 167 15.52 -41.62 7.40
C LYS A 167 17.02 -41.41 7.57
N GLY A 168 17.52 -41.25 8.81
CA GLY A 168 18.91 -41.11 9.12
C GLY A 168 19.45 -39.68 9.24
N PHE A 169 18.60 -38.66 9.13
CA PHE A 169 19.00 -37.25 9.34
C PHE A 169 18.81 -36.83 10.79
N PHE A 170 19.82 -37.12 11.63
CA PHE A 170 19.76 -36.81 13.07
C PHE A 170 20.12 -35.36 13.40
N SER A 171 20.84 -34.63 12.53
CA SER A 171 21.13 -33.22 12.71
C SER A 171 20.53 -32.37 11.59
N LYS A 172 20.16 -31.14 11.93
CA LYS A 172 19.65 -30.13 10.98
C LYS A 172 20.72 -29.76 9.96
N GLU A 173 21.95 -29.59 10.41
CA GLU A 173 23.10 -29.22 9.58
C GLU A 173 23.38 -30.30 8.52
N ALA A 174 23.40 -31.57 8.90
CA ALA A 174 23.63 -32.69 7.96
C ALA A 174 22.47 -32.78 6.94
N PHE A 175 21.23 -32.51 7.35
CA PHE A 175 20.10 -32.45 6.42
C PHE A 175 20.22 -31.29 5.44
N VAL A 176 20.57 -30.08 5.92
CA VAL A 176 20.73 -28.89 5.09
C VAL A 176 21.83 -29.09 4.06
N GLU A 177 22.99 -29.63 4.46
CA GLU A 177 24.11 -29.91 3.53
C GLU A 177 23.70 -30.92 2.45
N PHE A 178 23.08 -32.02 2.85
CA PHE A 178 22.54 -33.03 1.91
C PHE A 178 21.49 -32.41 0.97
N ALA A 179 20.51 -31.70 1.49
CA ALA A 179 19.42 -31.12 0.72
C ALA A 179 19.94 -30.07 -0.29
N PHE A 180 20.94 -29.29 0.12
CA PHE A 180 21.56 -28.31 -0.76
C PHE A 180 22.37 -28.98 -1.89
N ALA A 181 23.22 -29.97 -1.58
CA ALA A 181 23.98 -30.73 -2.57
C ALA A 181 23.05 -31.45 -3.57
N TRP A 182 22.00 -32.10 -3.05
CA TRP A 182 21.01 -32.77 -3.89
C TRP A 182 20.24 -31.80 -4.78
N THR A 183 19.89 -30.63 -4.26
CA THR A 183 19.22 -29.58 -5.03
C THR A 183 20.11 -29.08 -6.17
N LYS A 184 21.38 -28.82 -5.92
CA LYS A 184 22.34 -28.40 -6.95
C LYS A 184 22.45 -29.45 -8.06
N GLU A 185 22.64 -30.71 -7.71
CA GLU A 185 22.80 -31.81 -8.67
C GLU A 185 21.54 -32.03 -9.52
N ASN A 186 20.34 -31.87 -8.94
CA ASN A 186 19.08 -32.13 -9.61
C ASN A 186 18.38 -30.88 -10.13
N PHE A 187 18.98 -29.69 -10.03
CA PHE A 187 18.32 -28.42 -10.29
C PHE A 187 17.73 -28.33 -11.69
N SER A 188 18.54 -28.56 -12.75
CA SER A 188 18.12 -28.42 -14.14
C SER A 188 16.93 -29.33 -14.48
N ARG A 189 16.97 -30.58 -14.00
CA ARG A 189 15.88 -31.54 -14.21
C ARG A 189 14.62 -31.08 -13.48
N ASN A 190 14.73 -30.66 -12.23
CA ASN A 190 13.60 -30.21 -11.42
C ASN A 190 13.04 -28.90 -11.95
N PHE A 191 13.89 -27.97 -12.38
CA PHE A 191 13.49 -26.70 -12.98
C PHE A 191 12.66 -26.94 -14.25
N SER A 192 13.14 -27.80 -15.15
CA SER A 192 12.41 -28.14 -16.39
C SER A 192 11.05 -28.77 -16.10
N ASN A 193 10.97 -29.68 -15.12
CA ASN A 193 9.74 -30.34 -14.72
C ASN A 193 8.71 -29.39 -14.06
N THR A 194 9.18 -28.39 -13.31
CA THR A 194 8.30 -27.45 -12.59
C THR A 194 8.01 -26.18 -13.36
N ARG A 195 8.73 -25.90 -14.45
CA ARG A 195 8.61 -24.67 -15.24
C ARG A 195 7.19 -24.35 -15.64
N SER A 196 6.45 -25.32 -16.20
CA SER A 196 5.06 -25.14 -16.63
C SER A 196 4.13 -24.81 -15.46
N GLN A 197 4.34 -25.44 -14.30
CA GLN A 197 3.58 -25.14 -13.08
C GLN A 197 3.89 -23.72 -12.57
N THR A 198 5.17 -23.33 -12.59
CA THR A 198 5.61 -22.00 -12.20
C THR A 198 5.03 -20.91 -13.10
N GLU A 199 5.07 -21.11 -14.42
CA GLU A 199 4.45 -20.20 -15.40
C GLU A 199 2.94 -20.07 -15.18
N THR A 200 2.26 -21.17 -14.86
CA THR A 200 0.82 -21.16 -14.54
C THR A 200 0.55 -20.37 -13.27
N LEU A 201 1.33 -20.60 -12.22
CA LEU A 201 1.22 -19.88 -10.95
C LEU A 201 1.46 -18.36 -11.11
N LEU A 202 2.46 -17.99 -11.90
CA LEU A 202 2.75 -16.57 -12.21
C LEU A 202 1.62 -15.91 -13.00
N LYS A 203 0.99 -16.65 -13.95
CA LYS A 203 -0.21 -16.17 -14.65
C LYS A 203 -1.39 -15.95 -13.70
N GLU A 204 -1.61 -16.87 -12.78
CA GLU A 204 -2.66 -16.71 -11.77
C GLU A 204 -2.36 -15.51 -10.84
N LEU A 205 -1.11 -15.36 -10.37
CA LEU A 205 -0.71 -14.19 -9.57
C LEU A 205 -0.96 -12.87 -10.32
N LYS A 206 -0.68 -12.81 -11.62
CA LYS A 206 -0.95 -11.62 -12.45
C LYS A 206 -2.44 -11.29 -12.54
N LYS A 207 -3.34 -12.27 -12.48
CA LYS A 207 -4.80 -12.01 -12.43
C LYS A 207 -5.21 -11.25 -11.17
N PHE A 208 -4.50 -11.45 -10.07
CA PHE A 208 -4.75 -10.75 -8.80
C PHE A 208 -4.02 -9.40 -8.69
N ALA A 209 -3.26 -9.01 -9.72
CA ALA A 209 -2.44 -7.80 -9.70
C ALA A 209 -3.23 -6.52 -9.37
N ALA A 210 -4.48 -6.42 -9.82
CA ALA A 210 -5.35 -5.29 -9.51
C ALA A 210 -5.98 -5.38 -8.10
N GLU A 211 -6.23 -6.59 -7.60
CA GLU A 211 -6.90 -6.81 -6.32
C GLU A 211 -5.96 -6.70 -5.12
N VAL A 212 -4.73 -7.20 -5.23
CA VAL A 212 -3.77 -7.23 -4.11
C VAL A 212 -3.42 -5.83 -3.62
N PRO A 213 -3.05 -4.86 -4.49
CA PRO A 213 -2.81 -3.48 -4.06
C PRO A 213 -4.05 -2.82 -3.46
N ARG A 214 -5.23 -3.09 -4.02
CA ARG A 214 -6.49 -2.59 -3.48
C ARG A 214 -6.76 -3.13 -2.08
N LYS A 215 -6.68 -4.44 -1.88
CA LYS A 215 -6.88 -5.09 -0.57
C LYS A 215 -5.85 -4.60 0.45
N SER A 216 -4.59 -4.46 0.05
CA SER A 216 -3.51 -3.94 0.90
C SER A 216 -3.75 -2.49 1.30
N HIS A 217 -4.20 -1.64 0.37
CA HIS A 217 -4.57 -0.26 0.64
C HIS A 217 -5.76 -0.17 1.61
N LEU A 218 -6.82 -0.95 1.40
CA LEU A 218 -7.99 -0.99 2.29
C LEU A 218 -7.63 -1.49 3.69
N LYS A 219 -6.76 -2.51 3.79
CA LYS A 219 -6.23 -2.97 5.07
C LYS A 219 -5.42 -1.89 5.78
N ALA A 220 -4.54 -1.20 5.05
CA ALA A 220 -3.75 -0.10 5.58
C ALA A 220 -4.62 1.08 6.06
N LEU A 221 -5.70 1.39 5.34
CA LEU A 221 -6.71 2.38 5.72
C LEU A 221 -7.42 1.97 7.02
N GLY A 222 -7.96 0.76 7.09
CA GLY A 222 -8.63 0.26 8.30
C GLY A 222 -7.70 0.28 9.53
N GLN A 223 -6.43 -0.07 9.36
CA GLN A 223 -5.43 0.05 10.41
C GLN A 223 -5.07 1.51 10.75
N GLY A 224 -5.16 2.42 9.78
CA GLY A 224 -4.83 3.85 9.93
C GLY A 224 -5.91 4.69 10.59
N LEU A 225 -7.10 4.15 10.81
CA LEU A 225 -8.18 4.78 11.57
C LEU A 225 -8.01 4.66 13.10
N ALA A 226 -7.08 3.81 13.57
CA ALA A 226 -6.66 3.72 14.95
C ALA A 226 -5.39 4.54 15.20
N PRO A 227 -5.07 4.96 16.45
CA PRO A 227 -3.76 5.52 16.80
C PRO A 227 -2.67 4.55 16.38
N THR A 228 -1.86 4.93 15.40
CA THR A 228 -1.00 3.99 14.70
C THR A 228 0.46 4.39 14.82
N PRO A 229 1.39 3.46 14.57
CA PRO A 229 2.82 3.75 14.44
C PRO A 229 3.16 4.88 13.45
N ARG A 230 2.20 5.29 12.60
CA ARG A 230 2.38 6.39 11.63
C ARG A 230 2.16 7.76 12.23
N VAL A 231 1.29 7.87 13.23
CA VAL A 231 1.04 9.14 13.94
C VAL A 231 2.23 9.50 14.82
N GLU A 232 2.84 8.53 15.46
CA GLU A 232 3.93 8.76 16.42
C GLU A 232 5.16 9.49 15.83
N PRO A 233 5.71 9.11 14.65
CA PRO A 233 6.80 9.87 14.03
C PRO A 233 6.40 11.32 13.69
N LEU A 234 5.17 11.50 13.17
CA LEU A 234 4.64 12.82 12.80
C LEU A 234 4.38 13.70 14.03
N ALA A 235 3.93 13.11 15.14
CA ALA A 235 3.72 13.81 16.41
C ALA A 235 5.02 14.30 17.05
N LYS A 236 6.17 13.76 16.66
CA LYS A 236 7.50 14.24 17.09
C LYS A 236 7.97 15.48 16.32
N MET A 237 7.31 15.83 15.21
CA MET A 237 7.64 16.99 14.39
C MET A 237 7.07 18.27 14.99
N ASN A 238 7.69 19.41 14.68
CA ASN A 238 7.14 20.72 14.96
C ASN A 238 6.31 21.19 13.77
N TRP A 239 5.07 21.54 14.02
CA TRP A 239 4.15 21.99 12.98
C TRP A 239 3.86 23.47 13.17
N VAL A 240 4.05 24.26 12.12
CA VAL A 240 3.77 25.71 12.10
C VAL A 240 2.93 26.06 10.89
N ILE A 241 2.11 27.10 11.02
CA ILE A 241 1.37 27.66 9.90
C ILE A 241 2.27 28.59 9.11
N GLN A 242 2.37 28.31 7.81
CA GLN A 242 2.98 29.24 6.87
C GLN A 242 1.89 29.84 5.97
N THR A 243 1.86 31.17 5.88
CA THR A 243 0.93 31.88 5.00
C THR A 243 1.59 32.20 3.66
N PHE A 244 0.83 32.06 2.62
CA PHE A 244 1.24 32.40 1.26
C PHE A 244 0.42 33.57 0.73
N LYS A 245 1.00 34.36 -0.15
CA LYS A 245 0.24 35.39 -0.90
C LYS A 245 -0.86 34.72 -1.73
N GLU A 246 -1.93 35.46 -2.00
CA GLU A 246 -3.05 34.97 -2.81
C GLU A 246 -2.59 34.30 -4.11
N ASN A 247 -3.25 33.24 -4.51
CA ASN A 247 -3.04 32.47 -5.74
C ASN A 247 -1.68 31.74 -5.88
N GLN A 248 -0.95 31.52 -4.79
CA GLN A 248 0.35 30.81 -4.82
C GLN A 248 0.26 29.32 -4.45
N LEU A 249 -0.89 28.85 -4.00
CA LEU A 249 -1.03 27.48 -3.51
C LEU A 249 -2.01 26.69 -4.37
N ILE A 250 -1.55 25.54 -4.86
CA ILE A 250 -2.36 24.55 -5.57
C ILE A 250 -2.47 23.34 -4.68
N LEU A 251 -3.70 22.85 -4.47
CA LEU A 251 -3.91 21.58 -3.80
C LEU A 251 -3.55 20.43 -4.76
N PRO A 252 -2.46 19.70 -4.52
CA PRO A 252 -2.12 18.55 -5.34
C PRO A 252 -3.07 17.38 -5.08
N ASP A 253 -3.12 16.42 -5.97
CA ASP A 253 -3.79 15.15 -5.78
C ASP A 253 -3.09 14.26 -4.73
N CYS A 254 -1.84 14.58 -4.44
CA CYS A 254 -1.05 14.05 -3.34
C CYS A 254 -0.90 15.15 -2.26
N ILE A 255 -1.58 15.01 -1.13
CA ILE A 255 -1.68 16.06 -0.09
C ILE A 255 -0.49 16.07 0.87
N ALA A 256 0.24 14.97 0.98
CA ALA A 256 1.43 14.86 1.80
C ALA A 256 2.61 14.39 0.95
N VAL A 257 3.67 15.15 0.96
CA VAL A 257 4.94 14.85 0.30
C VAL A 257 5.98 14.47 1.35
#